data_a2bae5cd329cb291258ddc1627905a4d
#
_entry.id   a2bae5cd329cb291258ddc1627905a4d
#
_cell.length_a   1.000
_cell.length_b   1.000
_cell.length_c   1.000
_cell.angle_alpha   90.00
_cell.angle_beta   90.00
_cell.angle_gamma   90.00
#
_symmetry.space_group_name_H-M   'P 1'
#
loop_
_entity.id
_entity.type
_entity.pdbx_description
1 polymer ?
#
loop_
_entity_poly.entity_id
_entity_poly.type
_entity_poly.pdbx_seq_one_letter_code
_entity_poly.pdbx_strand_id
1 'polypeptide(L)'
;MLKLAVFDFDSTLMDGETIDFFAEELGIGEEVSRITEEAMSGRLDFFESLQLRVGLLKGLDYSIVEKISHNLPYMNGAKETIAELKSRGMKVVCFSGGFRTATSYAKDILGYDADFSNALHVKDGKLTGLVGGDMMFNFSKGDMLVRLQNILGISEEETLVCGDGANDLSMFAHAGSRVAFCAREILRKEANIVVETKDLRIILEKI
;
A
#
# COMPACT_ATOMS: atom_id res chain seq x y z
N MET A 1 -15.28 18.14 7.30
CA MET A 1 -14.59 17.32 8.33
C MET A 1 -14.26 15.98 7.71
N LEU A 2 -13.02 15.50 7.83
CA LEU A 2 -12.59 14.21 7.28
C LEU A 2 -13.30 13.04 7.97
N LYS A 3 -13.71 12.05 7.18
CA LYS A 3 -14.44 10.84 7.63
C LYS A 3 -13.78 9.54 7.19
N LEU A 4 -12.99 9.56 6.10
CA LEU A 4 -12.30 8.42 5.55
C LEU A 4 -10.82 8.75 5.36
N ALA A 5 -9.92 7.87 5.82
CA ALA A 5 -8.51 7.92 5.52
C ALA A 5 -8.10 6.61 4.83
N VAL A 6 -7.45 6.72 3.66
CA VAL A 6 -6.93 5.58 2.91
C VAL A 6 -5.43 5.70 2.80
N PHE A 7 -4.73 4.68 3.24
CA PHE A 7 -3.28 4.59 3.21
C PHE A 7 -2.81 3.51 2.24
N ASP A 8 -1.77 3.80 1.49
CA ASP A 8 -0.95 2.74 0.91
C ASP A 8 -0.22 1.95 2.00
N PHE A 9 0.25 0.76 1.68
CA PHE A 9 0.96 -0.12 2.61
C PHE A 9 2.47 0.00 2.46
N ASP A 10 3.00 -0.47 1.33
CA ASP A 10 4.43 -0.49 1.05
C ASP A 10 4.98 0.94 0.98
N SER A 11 6.12 1.19 1.60
CA SER A 11 6.76 2.52 1.72
C SER A 11 5.89 3.62 2.37
N THR A 12 4.70 3.28 2.90
CA THR A 12 3.77 4.20 3.58
C THR A 12 3.45 3.74 5.00
N LEU A 13 2.65 2.67 5.20
CA LEU A 13 2.40 2.08 6.53
C LEU A 13 3.53 1.14 6.96
N MET A 14 4.29 0.62 6.01
CA MET A 14 5.45 -0.25 6.19
C MET A 14 6.69 0.42 5.58
N ASP A 15 7.84 0.29 6.22
CA ASP A 15 9.11 0.89 5.77
C ASP A 15 9.85 -0.05 4.81
N GLY A 16 9.51 0.01 3.53
CA GLY A 16 10.06 -0.78 2.44
C GLY A 16 9.00 -1.39 1.52
N GLU A 17 9.40 -2.31 0.68
CA GLU A 17 8.55 -3.03 -0.27
C GLU A 17 8.41 -4.50 0.16
N THR A 18 7.20 -4.97 0.42
CA THR A 18 6.95 -6.35 0.90
C THR A 18 7.58 -7.40 -0.02
N ILE A 19 7.49 -7.19 -1.33
CA ILE A 19 8.01 -8.13 -2.32
C ILE A 19 9.54 -8.21 -2.31
N ASP A 20 10.23 -7.13 -1.95
CA ASP A 20 11.70 -7.12 -1.87
C ASP A 20 12.18 -8.02 -0.73
N PHE A 21 11.48 -8.04 0.42
CA PHE A 21 11.79 -8.97 1.52
C PHE A 21 11.62 -10.43 1.11
N PHE A 22 10.63 -10.75 0.26
CA PHE A 22 10.47 -12.11 -0.28
C PHE A 22 11.56 -12.46 -1.28
N ALA A 23 11.98 -11.51 -2.12
CA ALA A 23 13.00 -11.68 -3.12
C ALA A 23 14.40 -11.89 -2.52
N GLU A 24 14.67 -11.24 -1.40
CA GLU A 24 15.91 -11.41 -0.62
C GLU A 24 16.12 -12.86 -0.20
N GLU A 25 15.07 -13.56 0.22
CA GLU A 25 15.13 -14.98 0.61
C GLU A 25 15.56 -15.89 -0.55
N LEU A 26 15.29 -15.49 -1.78
CA LEU A 26 15.69 -16.20 -3.00
C LEU A 26 17.02 -15.70 -3.59
N GLY A 27 17.63 -14.66 -3.02
CA GLY A 27 18.85 -14.04 -3.53
C GLY A 27 18.65 -13.27 -4.84
N ILE A 28 17.42 -12.81 -5.14
CA ILE A 28 17.06 -12.04 -6.34
C ILE A 28 16.59 -10.62 -6.02
N GLY A 29 16.92 -10.12 -4.82
CA GLY A 29 16.48 -8.81 -4.34
C GLY A 29 16.81 -7.66 -5.29
N GLU A 30 18.03 -7.59 -5.82
CA GLU A 30 18.45 -6.53 -6.75
C GLU A 30 17.59 -6.50 -8.03
N GLU A 31 17.24 -7.67 -8.60
CA GLU A 31 16.44 -7.75 -9.80
C GLU A 31 14.99 -7.27 -9.56
N VAL A 32 14.38 -7.73 -8.48
CA VAL A 32 13.01 -7.37 -8.09
C VAL A 32 12.93 -5.89 -7.73
N SER A 33 13.87 -5.39 -6.92
CA SER A 33 13.91 -3.98 -6.51
C SER A 33 14.04 -3.03 -7.73
N ARG A 34 14.84 -3.38 -8.72
CA ARG A 34 14.95 -2.60 -9.96
C ARG A 34 13.61 -2.52 -10.71
N ILE A 35 12.88 -3.63 -10.82
CA ILE A 35 11.55 -3.65 -11.47
C ILE A 35 10.54 -2.83 -10.66
N THR A 36 10.59 -2.92 -9.33
CA THR A 36 9.75 -2.12 -8.42
C THR A 36 9.97 -0.62 -8.64
N GLU A 37 11.23 -0.18 -8.69
CA GLU A 37 11.57 1.23 -8.87
C GLU A 37 11.09 1.77 -10.24
N GLU A 38 11.18 0.99 -11.30
CA GLU A 38 10.66 1.37 -12.62
C GLU A 38 9.14 1.55 -12.60
N ALA A 39 8.41 0.67 -11.91
CA ALA A 39 6.97 0.77 -11.76
C ALA A 39 6.56 1.98 -10.90
N MET A 40 7.18 2.16 -9.72
CA MET A 40 6.86 3.24 -8.80
C MET A 40 7.19 4.63 -9.35
N SER A 41 8.15 4.72 -10.27
CA SER A 41 8.43 5.97 -11.01
C SER A 41 7.52 6.19 -12.22
N GLY A 42 6.62 5.26 -12.53
CA GLY A 42 5.69 5.33 -13.67
C GLY A 42 6.32 5.01 -15.03
N ARG A 43 7.55 4.44 -15.06
CA ARG A 43 8.23 4.06 -16.31
C ARG A 43 7.82 2.68 -16.82
N LEU A 44 7.29 1.83 -15.95
CA LEU A 44 6.79 0.49 -16.28
C LEU A 44 5.33 0.39 -15.85
N ASP A 45 4.51 -0.29 -16.63
CA ASP A 45 3.12 -0.56 -16.26
C ASP A 45 3.05 -1.38 -14.97
N PHE A 46 2.15 -0.99 -14.08
CA PHE A 46 2.06 -1.60 -12.75
C PHE A 46 1.66 -3.07 -12.83
N PHE A 47 0.68 -3.42 -13.67
CA PHE A 47 0.21 -4.81 -13.81
C PHE A 47 1.33 -5.71 -14.36
N GLU A 48 2.00 -5.27 -15.41
CA GLU A 48 3.12 -6.02 -16.02
C GLU A 48 4.25 -6.21 -14.99
N SER A 49 4.62 -5.14 -14.29
CA SER A 49 5.63 -5.17 -13.24
C SER A 49 5.26 -6.15 -12.12
N LEU A 50 4.01 -6.13 -11.64
CA LEU A 50 3.56 -7.03 -10.58
C LEU A 50 3.63 -8.50 -11.03
N GLN A 51 3.19 -8.80 -12.25
CA GLN A 51 3.26 -10.14 -12.83
C GLN A 51 4.71 -10.65 -12.94
N LEU A 52 5.61 -9.80 -13.43
CA LEU A 52 7.03 -10.15 -13.56
C LEU A 52 7.66 -10.46 -12.20
N ARG A 53 7.49 -9.56 -11.22
CA ARG A 53 8.08 -9.71 -9.89
C ARG A 53 7.54 -10.94 -9.16
N VAL A 54 6.23 -11.17 -9.19
CA VAL A 54 5.63 -12.36 -8.54
C VAL A 54 6.03 -13.63 -9.28
N GLY A 55 6.19 -13.59 -10.60
CA GLY A 55 6.70 -14.70 -11.39
C GLY A 55 8.08 -15.19 -10.92
N LEU A 56 8.95 -14.27 -10.53
CA LEU A 56 10.29 -14.55 -10.00
C LEU A 56 10.25 -15.24 -8.63
N LEU A 57 9.18 -15.08 -7.85
CA LEU A 57 9.01 -15.73 -6.55
C LEU A 57 8.52 -17.18 -6.62
N LYS A 58 8.33 -17.73 -7.82
CA LYS A 58 7.83 -19.10 -8.02
C LYS A 58 8.71 -20.12 -7.29
N GLY A 59 8.06 -20.97 -6.49
CA GLY A 59 8.72 -22.03 -5.73
C GLY A 59 9.10 -21.67 -4.31
N LEU A 60 8.98 -20.39 -3.91
CA LEU A 60 9.18 -19.96 -2.51
C LEU A 60 8.16 -20.64 -1.60
N ASP A 61 8.60 -21.18 -0.47
CA ASP A 61 7.72 -21.81 0.51
C ASP A 61 6.80 -20.78 1.15
N TYR A 62 5.49 -21.06 1.19
CA TYR A 62 4.51 -20.11 1.71
C TYR A 62 4.68 -19.83 3.21
N SER A 63 5.17 -20.79 3.98
CA SER A 63 5.51 -20.60 5.39
C SER A 63 6.60 -19.53 5.61
N ILE A 64 7.52 -19.38 4.65
CA ILE A 64 8.54 -18.30 4.66
C ILE A 64 7.86 -16.96 4.37
N VAL A 65 6.95 -16.92 3.38
CA VAL A 65 6.17 -15.73 3.06
C VAL A 65 5.38 -15.24 4.28
N GLU A 66 4.70 -16.15 5.01
CA GLU A 66 3.98 -15.81 6.24
C GLU A 66 4.93 -15.30 7.33
N LYS A 67 6.04 -15.98 7.56
CA LYS A 67 7.04 -15.57 8.55
C LYS A 67 7.58 -14.17 8.28
N ILE A 68 7.92 -13.86 7.02
CA ILE A 68 8.40 -12.53 6.63
C ILE A 68 7.28 -11.50 6.83
N SER A 69 6.07 -11.78 6.33
CA SER A 69 4.91 -10.88 6.43
C SER A 69 4.57 -10.50 7.88
N HIS A 70 4.80 -11.42 8.82
CA HIS A 70 4.56 -11.17 10.25
C HIS A 70 5.69 -10.38 10.95
N ASN A 71 6.80 -10.14 10.28
CA ASN A 71 7.97 -9.45 10.85
C ASN A 71 8.38 -8.21 10.03
N LEU A 72 7.49 -7.68 9.19
CA LEU A 72 7.76 -6.47 8.42
C LEU A 72 7.94 -5.24 9.33
N PRO A 73 8.86 -4.33 8.98
CA PRO A 73 9.08 -3.10 9.75
C PRO A 73 7.95 -2.10 9.44
N TYR A 74 7.13 -1.77 10.45
CA TYR A 74 6.12 -0.73 10.27
C TYR A 74 6.73 0.65 10.33
N MET A 75 6.15 1.58 9.55
CA MET A 75 6.56 2.98 9.53
C MET A 75 6.42 3.61 10.91
N ASN A 76 7.40 4.45 11.29
CA ASN A 76 7.34 5.17 12.55
C ASN A 76 6.04 5.97 12.67
N GLY A 77 5.37 5.86 13.81
CA GLY A 77 4.12 6.54 14.10
C GLY A 77 2.88 5.97 13.39
N ALA A 78 2.98 4.87 12.63
CA ALA A 78 1.84 4.31 11.88
C ALA A 78 0.67 3.94 12.80
N LYS A 79 0.94 3.19 13.87
CA LYS A 79 -0.08 2.76 14.83
C LYS A 79 -0.73 3.93 15.55
N GLU A 80 0.07 4.89 15.99
CA GLU A 80 -0.39 6.09 16.68
C GLU A 80 -1.24 6.96 15.77
N THR A 81 -0.82 7.14 14.53
CA THR A 81 -1.58 7.91 13.54
C THR A 81 -2.94 7.29 13.26
N ILE A 82 -2.99 5.97 13.03
CA ILE A 82 -4.24 5.24 12.80
C ILE A 82 -5.16 5.36 14.02
N ALA A 83 -4.63 5.16 15.23
CA ALA A 83 -5.40 5.28 16.46
C ALA A 83 -6.00 6.69 16.64
N GLU A 84 -5.21 7.73 16.38
CA GLU A 84 -5.67 9.12 16.46
C GLU A 84 -6.74 9.45 15.42
N LEU A 85 -6.56 9.04 14.14
CA LEU A 85 -7.57 9.24 13.10
C LEU A 85 -8.90 8.56 13.47
N LYS A 86 -8.83 7.34 14.00
CA LYS A 86 -10.02 6.63 14.51
C LYS A 86 -10.66 7.32 15.71
N SER A 87 -9.88 7.90 16.62
CA SER A 87 -10.40 8.68 17.74
C SER A 87 -11.16 9.93 17.29
N ARG A 88 -10.77 10.51 16.13
CA ARG A 88 -11.48 11.61 15.46
C ARG A 88 -12.74 11.16 14.70
N GLY A 89 -13.10 9.86 14.77
CA GLY A 89 -14.29 9.29 14.13
C GLY A 89 -14.12 8.89 12.67
N MET A 90 -12.88 8.88 12.16
CA MET A 90 -12.61 8.47 10.77
C MET A 90 -12.61 6.94 10.64
N LYS A 91 -13.04 6.45 9.47
CA LYS A 91 -12.71 5.11 9.01
C LYS A 91 -11.30 5.13 8.42
N VAL A 92 -10.48 4.13 8.74
CA VAL A 92 -9.11 4.01 8.24
C VAL A 92 -8.96 2.72 7.47
N VAL A 93 -8.54 2.79 6.22
CA VAL A 93 -8.47 1.66 5.29
C VAL A 93 -7.08 1.61 4.64
N CYS A 94 -6.60 0.40 4.39
CA CYS A 94 -5.36 0.16 3.66
C CYS A 94 -5.65 -0.32 2.23
N PHE A 95 -5.06 0.35 1.22
CA PHE A 95 -5.06 -0.09 -0.19
C PHE A 95 -3.64 -0.42 -0.61
N SER A 96 -3.35 -1.68 -0.91
CA SER A 96 -2.01 -2.13 -1.25
C SER A 96 -1.97 -2.86 -2.59
N GLY A 97 -1.04 -2.45 -3.45
CA GLY A 97 -0.63 -3.25 -4.61
C GLY A 97 0.14 -4.52 -4.25
N GLY A 98 0.53 -4.66 -2.98
CA GLY A 98 1.17 -5.84 -2.40
C GLY A 98 0.18 -6.94 -2.01
N PHE A 99 0.44 -7.63 -0.88
CA PHE A 99 -0.16 -8.92 -0.62
C PHE A 99 -0.93 -9.01 0.70
N ARG A 100 -2.10 -9.65 0.63
CA ARG A 100 -3.01 -9.86 1.77
C ARG A 100 -2.33 -10.53 2.96
N THR A 101 -1.39 -11.42 2.75
CA THR A 101 -0.64 -12.06 3.83
C THR A 101 0.01 -11.04 4.77
N ALA A 102 0.54 -9.95 4.20
CA ALA A 102 1.14 -8.85 4.96
C ALA A 102 0.07 -7.87 5.50
N THR A 103 -0.83 -7.40 4.63
CA THR A 103 -1.80 -6.35 5.01
C THR A 103 -2.81 -6.83 6.05
N SER A 104 -3.33 -8.07 5.93
CA SER A 104 -4.27 -8.59 6.92
C SER A 104 -3.64 -8.80 8.31
N TYR A 105 -2.38 -9.21 8.37
CA TYR A 105 -1.67 -9.30 9.64
C TYR A 105 -1.39 -7.92 10.23
N ALA A 106 -0.93 -6.98 9.40
CA ALA A 106 -0.70 -5.60 9.81
C ALA A 106 -1.96 -4.91 10.34
N LYS A 107 -3.15 -5.26 9.82
CA LYS A 107 -4.43 -4.75 10.32
C LYS A 107 -4.62 -5.04 11.81
N ASP A 108 -4.28 -6.23 12.24
CA ASP A 108 -4.42 -6.62 13.66
C ASP A 108 -3.41 -5.89 14.56
N ILE A 109 -2.26 -5.51 14.01
CA ILE A 109 -1.20 -4.79 14.75
C ILE A 109 -1.44 -3.27 14.76
N LEU A 110 -1.75 -2.69 13.59
CA LEU A 110 -1.89 -1.24 13.40
C LEU A 110 -3.29 -0.73 13.70
N GLY A 111 -4.33 -1.57 13.57
CA GLY A 111 -5.70 -1.28 13.96
C GLY A 111 -6.56 -0.58 12.92
N TYR A 112 -6.21 -0.55 11.64
CA TYR A 112 -7.10 -0.03 10.59
C TYR A 112 -8.33 -0.93 10.38
N ASP A 113 -9.39 -0.39 9.77
CA ASP A 113 -10.71 -1.06 9.72
C ASP A 113 -10.78 -2.16 8.66
N ALA A 114 -10.15 -1.95 7.51
CA ALA A 114 -10.16 -2.91 6.40
C ALA A 114 -8.89 -2.79 5.53
N ASP A 115 -8.56 -3.87 4.81
CA ASP A 115 -7.52 -3.89 3.80
C ASP A 115 -8.05 -4.42 2.47
N PHE A 116 -7.55 -3.86 1.37
CA PHE A 116 -7.76 -4.31 0.01
C PHE A 116 -6.41 -4.45 -0.67
N SER A 117 -6.10 -5.68 -1.08
CA SER A 117 -4.77 -6.04 -1.59
C SER A 117 -4.87 -7.29 -2.47
N ASN A 118 -3.76 -7.72 -3.04
CA ASN A 118 -3.72 -8.90 -3.89
C ASN A 118 -3.39 -10.16 -3.10
N ALA A 119 -3.69 -11.32 -3.68
CA ALA A 119 -3.39 -12.63 -3.12
C ALA A 119 -2.37 -13.37 -3.98
N LEU A 120 -1.34 -13.90 -3.35
CA LEU A 120 -0.40 -14.83 -3.98
C LEU A 120 -1.08 -16.19 -4.15
N HIS A 121 -0.95 -16.78 -5.32
CA HIS A 121 -1.48 -18.13 -5.54
C HIS A 121 -0.49 -19.19 -5.02
N VAL A 122 -1.01 -20.07 -4.17
CA VAL A 122 -0.25 -21.14 -3.49
C VAL A 122 -0.76 -22.49 -3.96
N LYS A 123 0.17 -23.41 -4.23
CA LYS A 123 -0.11 -24.83 -4.50
C LYS A 123 0.96 -25.68 -3.84
N ASP A 124 0.54 -26.73 -3.15
CA ASP A 124 1.42 -27.67 -2.45
C ASP A 124 2.41 -26.95 -1.50
N GLY A 125 1.94 -25.90 -0.80
CA GLY A 125 2.72 -25.11 0.16
C GLY A 125 3.75 -24.14 -0.46
N LYS A 126 3.75 -23.97 -1.80
CA LYS A 126 4.69 -23.08 -2.51
C LYS A 126 3.98 -22.06 -3.37
N LEU A 127 4.63 -20.91 -3.57
CA LEU A 127 4.17 -19.91 -4.53
C LEU A 127 4.24 -20.47 -5.95
N THR A 128 3.19 -20.24 -6.73
CA THR A 128 3.14 -20.66 -8.14
C THR A 128 3.72 -19.64 -9.10
N GLY A 129 4.00 -18.41 -8.62
CA GLY A 129 4.35 -17.26 -9.45
C GLY A 129 3.14 -16.52 -10.03
N LEU A 130 1.92 -16.86 -9.59
CA LEU A 130 0.70 -16.18 -10.00
C LEU A 130 0.16 -15.29 -8.86
N VAL A 131 -0.47 -14.18 -9.26
CA VAL A 131 -1.09 -13.22 -8.35
C VAL A 131 -2.45 -12.81 -8.91
N GLY A 132 -3.39 -12.50 -8.03
CA GLY A 132 -4.69 -11.96 -8.38
C GLY A 132 -5.29 -11.16 -7.23
N GLY A 133 -6.25 -10.30 -7.52
CA GLY A 133 -6.91 -9.50 -6.48
C GLY A 133 -7.46 -8.18 -6.99
N ASP A 134 -7.84 -7.31 -6.06
CA ASP A 134 -8.52 -6.05 -6.37
C ASP A 134 -7.56 -4.91 -6.77
N MET A 135 -6.26 -5.05 -6.48
CA MET A 135 -5.27 -3.97 -6.62
C MET A 135 -4.23 -4.27 -7.70
N MET A 136 -4.68 -4.86 -8.82
CA MET A 136 -3.80 -5.34 -9.90
C MET A 136 -3.38 -4.26 -10.90
N PHE A 137 -4.12 -3.16 -11.01
CA PHE A 137 -3.95 -2.15 -12.07
C PHE A 137 -3.69 -0.76 -11.51
N ASN A 138 -3.09 0.11 -12.30
CA ASN A 138 -2.83 1.51 -11.94
C ASN A 138 -4.09 2.28 -11.50
N PHE A 139 -5.27 1.92 -12.03
CA PHE A 139 -6.55 2.54 -11.69
C PHE A 139 -7.27 1.89 -10.49
N SER A 140 -6.81 0.74 -10.02
CA SER A 140 -7.53 -0.07 -9.01
C SER A 140 -7.80 0.68 -7.71
N LYS A 141 -6.81 1.44 -7.20
CA LYS A 141 -6.98 2.21 -5.96
C LYS A 141 -8.04 3.31 -6.10
N GLY A 142 -8.08 4.00 -7.24
CA GLY A 142 -9.11 5.01 -7.53
C GLY A 142 -10.51 4.41 -7.63
N ASP A 143 -10.67 3.35 -8.42
CA ASP A 143 -11.94 2.65 -8.56
C ASP A 143 -12.47 2.13 -7.22
N MET A 144 -11.61 1.52 -6.41
CA MET A 144 -11.98 1.03 -5.09
C MET A 144 -12.36 2.17 -4.14
N LEU A 145 -11.63 3.29 -4.19
CA LEU A 145 -11.95 4.47 -3.38
C LEU A 145 -13.34 5.01 -3.70
N VAL A 146 -13.66 5.19 -4.96
CA VAL A 146 -14.99 5.67 -5.40
C VAL A 146 -16.10 4.72 -4.95
N ARG A 147 -15.91 3.40 -5.07
CA ARG A 147 -16.86 2.40 -4.58
C ARG A 147 -17.06 2.50 -3.06
N LEU A 148 -15.96 2.64 -2.32
CA LEU A 148 -16.01 2.75 -0.86
C LEU A 148 -16.69 4.04 -0.41
N GLN A 149 -16.40 5.18 -1.05
CA GLN A 149 -17.07 6.46 -0.81
C GLN A 149 -18.57 6.36 -1.04
N ASN A 150 -18.99 5.75 -2.14
CA ASN A 150 -20.42 5.56 -2.46
C ASN A 150 -21.13 4.67 -1.41
N ILE A 151 -20.49 3.57 -0.98
CA ILE A 151 -21.07 2.66 0.04
C ILE A 151 -21.22 3.36 1.39
N LEU A 152 -20.22 4.18 1.76
CA LEU A 152 -20.19 4.87 3.06
C LEU A 152 -20.94 6.21 3.05
N GLY A 153 -21.33 6.73 1.89
CA GLY A 153 -21.91 8.07 1.76
C GLY A 153 -20.94 9.19 2.13
N ILE A 154 -19.67 9.03 1.78
CA ILE A 154 -18.57 9.97 2.07
C ILE A 154 -18.12 10.65 0.77
N SER A 155 -17.95 11.99 0.80
CA SER A 155 -17.48 12.74 -0.36
C SER A 155 -15.95 12.76 -0.50
N GLU A 156 -15.46 13.24 -1.65
CA GLU A 156 -14.03 13.45 -1.90
C GLU A 156 -13.43 14.43 -0.89
N GLU A 157 -14.15 15.51 -0.54
CA GLU A 157 -13.69 16.52 0.43
C GLU A 157 -13.60 15.97 1.86
N GLU A 158 -14.32 14.89 2.15
CA GLU A 158 -14.30 14.21 3.45
C GLU A 158 -13.28 13.06 3.50
N THR A 159 -12.52 12.88 2.40
CA THR A 159 -11.56 11.78 2.22
C THR A 159 -10.12 12.30 2.25
N LEU A 160 -9.28 11.61 3.01
CA LEU A 160 -7.83 11.72 3.00
C LEU A 160 -7.22 10.48 2.34
N VAL A 161 -6.25 10.68 1.48
CA VAL A 161 -5.42 9.62 0.92
C VAL A 161 -3.95 9.88 1.21
N CYS A 162 -3.17 8.83 1.45
CA CYS A 162 -1.75 8.90 1.72
C CYS A 162 -1.01 7.78 0.96
N GLY A 163 0.05 8.14 0.25
CA GLY A 163 0.84 7.19 -0.52
C GLY A 163 2.20 7.77 -0.92
N ASP A 164 3.01 6.98 -1.65
CA ASP A 164 4.38 7.31 -2.02
C ASP A 164 4.68 7.22 -3.53
N GLY A 165 3.90 6.48 -4.32
CA GLY A 165 4.25 6.11 -5.68
C GLY A 165 3.19 6.38 -6.77
N ALA A 166 3.53 6.02 -8.01
CA ALA A 166 2.68 6.22 -9.18
C ALA A 166 1.35 5.45 -9.12
N ASN A 167 1.33 4.31 -8.43
CA ASN A 167 0.14 3.49 -8.20
C ASN A 167 -0.93 4.18 -7.33
N ASP A 168 -0.56 5.28 -6.62
CA ASP A 168 -1.46 6.05 -5.77
C ASP A 168 -2.15 7.20 -6.51
N LEU A 169 -1.69 7.56 -7.71
CA LEU A 169 -2.24 8.67 -8.50
C LEU A 169 -3.75 8.54 -8.70
N SER A 170 -4.23 7.33 -8.96
CA SER A 170 -5.65 7.10 -9.22
C SER A 170 -6.54 7.42 -8.01
N MET A 171 -6.10 7.13 -6.77
CA MET A 171 -6.88 7.52 -5.58
C MET A 171 -6.72 8.99 -5.23
N PHE A 172 -5.60 9.63 -5.60
CA PHE A 172 -5.41 11.07 -5.39
C PHE A 172 -6.43 11.90 -6.16
N ALA A 173 -6.86 11.44 -7.34
CA ALA A 173 -7.87 12.11 -8.15
C ALA A 173 -9.25 12.21 -7.48
N HIS A 174 -9.51 11.42 -6.44
CA HIS A 174 -10.80 11.28 -5.76
C HIS A 174 -10.75 11.65 -4.28
N ALA A 175 -9.82 12.52 -3.86
CA ALA A 175 -9.69 12.92 -2.46
C ALA A 175 -9.39 14.41 -2.30
N GLY A 176 -10.01 15.02 -1.29
CA GLY A 176 -9.78 16.43 -0.95
C GLY A 176 -8.43 16.64 -0.24
N SER A 177 -8.02 15.72 0.63
CA SER A 177 -6.72 15.73 1.30
C SER A 177 -5.81 14.65 0.71
N ARG A 178 -4.72 15.08 0.07
CA ARG A 178 -3.79 14.22 -0.67
C ARG A 178 -2.39 14.35 -0.08
N VAL A 179 -1.98 13.32 0.64
CA VAL A 179 -0.70 13.28 1.35
C VAL A 179 0.34 12.49 0.55
N ALA A 180 1.35 13.17 0.04
CA ALA A 180 2.56 12.54 -0.48
C ALA A 180 3.54 12.31 0.67
N PHE A 181 3.71 11.05 1.08
CA PHE A 181 4.55 10.65 2.21
C PHE A 181 5.87 10.08 1.72
N CYS A 182 6.99 10.76 1.92
CA CYS A 182 8.32 10.39 1.41
C CYS A 182 8.30 10.01 -0.08
N ALA A 183 7.40 10.63 -0.85
CA ALA A 183 6.91 10.18 -2.13
C ALA A 183 7.84 10.49 -3.30
N ARG A 184 7.64 9.76 -4.38
CA ARG A 184 8.24 10.03 -5.69
C ARG A 184 7.70 11.36 -6.25
N GLU A 185 8.52 12.00 -7.09
CA GLU A 185 8.22 13.31 -7.73
C GLU A 185 6.85 13.31 -8.44
N ILE A 186 6.49 12.19 -9.08
CA ILE A 186 5.23 12.04 -9.82
C ILE A 186 4.01 12.21 -8.90
N LEU A 187 4.06 11.71 -7.67
CA LEU A 187 2.95 11.83 -6.73
C LEU A 187 2.98 13.16 -5.98
N ARG A 188 4.17 13.71 -5.69
CA ARG A 188 4.32 15.02 -5.02
C ARG A 188 3.63 16.14 -5.77
N LYS A 189 3.65 16.10 -7.11
CA LYS A 189 3.02 17.13 -7.97
C LYS A 189 1.50 17.18 -7.81
N GLU A 190 0.87 16.07 -7.47
CA GLU A 190 -0.57 15.96 -7.32
C GLU A 190 -1.04 16.13 -5.86
N ALA A 191 -0.10 16.21 -4.92
CA ALA A 191 -0.38 16.33 -3.49
C ALA A 191 -0.69 17.77 -3.08
N ASN A 192 -1.54 17.94 -2.08
CA ASN A 192 -1.70 19.21 -1.37
C ASN A 192 -1.06 19.21 0.03
N ILE A 193 -0.61 18.04 0.48
CA ILE A 193 0.17 17.86 1.71
C ILE A 193 1.41 17.02 1.37
N VAL A 194 2.60 17.52 1.71
CA VAL A 194 3.86 16.79 1.52
C VAL A 194 4.53 16.57 2.87
N VAL A 195 4.93 15.32 3.13
CA VAL A 195 5.67 14.88 4.30
C VAL A 195 6.94 14.19 3.83
N GLU A 196 8.10 14.71 4.20
CA GLU A 196 9.42 14.19 3.77
C GLU A 196 10.15 13.44 4.89
N THR A 197 9.60 13.43 6.09
CA THR A 197 10.14 12.73 7.25
C THR A 197 9.41 11.40 7.42
N LYS A 198 10.17 10.32 7.65
CA LYS A 198 9.62 8.97 7.90
C LYS A 198 8.95 8.86 9.30
N ASP A 199 7.93 9.69 9.52
CA ASP A 199 7.09 9.68 10.71
C ASP A 199 5.66 10.08 10.32
N LEU A 200 4.75 9.12 10.38
CA LEU A 200 3.36 9.34 9.96
C LEU A 200 2.58 10.29 10.88
N ARG A 201 3.05 10.50 12.12
CA ARG A 201 2.39 11.44 13.04
C ARG A 201 2.37 12.88 12.53
N ILE A 202 3.32 13.25 11.67
CA ILE A 202 3.38 14.58 11.05
C ILE A 202 2.11 14.89 10.23
N ILE A 203 1.43 13.86 9.71
CA ILE A 203 0.18 14.03 8.97
C ILE A 203 -0.88 14.67 9.87
N LEU A 204 -0.93 14.27 11.15
CA LEU A 204 -1.93 14.73 12.12
C LEU A 204 -1.86 16.24 12.41
N GLU A 205 -0.70 16.85 12.19
CA GLU A 205 -0.44 18.28 12.37
C GLU A 205 -0.89 19.11 11.15
N LYS A 206 -1.12 18.44 10.01
CA LYS A 206 -1.40 19.08 8.71
C LYS A 206 -2.87 18.97 8.27
N ILE A 207 -3.72 18.25 9.04
CA ILE A 207 -5.12 17.96 8.72
C ILE A 207 -6.09 18.46 9.78
#